data_a88796ae1d73dc93bdd2c8dac919b531
#
_entry.id   a88796ae1d73dc93bdd2c8dac919b531
#
_cell.length_a   1.000
_cell.length_b   1.000
_cell.length_c   1.000
_cell.angle_alpha   90.00
_cell.angle_beta   90.00
_cell.angle_gamma   90.00
#
_symmetry.space_group_name_H-M   'P 1'
#
loop_
_entity.id
_entity.type
_entity.pdbx_description
1 polymer ?
#
loop_
_entity_poly.entity_id
_entity_poly.type
_entity_poly.pdbx_seq_one_letter_code
_entity_poly.pdbx_strand_id
1 'polypeptide(L)'
;MPHRILIVDDSAIIRHSIRACIEHNTDWEVCGEAENGQVAIEKVRALQPDVVTLDWQMPVMNGLEAAREISRIAPGATMLLITLHDNVLLTQEAHAAGIKEVLSKTDGVSDHLIASLKNVTAHN
;
A
#
# COMPACT_ATOMS: atom_id res chain seq x y z
N MET A 1 -6.23 -13.79 -14.23
CA MET A 1 -4.94 -13.07 -14.05
C MET A 1 -4.77 -12.71 -12.59
N PRO A 2 -3.66 -13.07 -11.95
CA PRO A 2 -3.43 -12.64 -10.59
C PRO A 2 -3.20 -11.12 -10.56
N HIS A 3 -3.68 -10.50 -9.51
CA HIS A 3 -3.41 -9.09 -9.29
C HIS A 3 -1.99 -8.91 -8.75
N ARG A 4 -1.40 -7.74 -8.98
CA ARG A 4 -0.02 -7.45 -8.62
C ARG A 4 0.02 -6.35 -7.58
N ILE A 5 0.82 -6.54 -6.54
CA ILE A 5 0.89 -5.61 -5.42
C ILE A 5 2.34 -5.21 -5.13
N LEU A 6 2.54 -3.92 -4.89
CA LEU A 6 3.82 -3.36 -4.45
C LEU A 6 3.72 -3.04 -2.96
N ILE A 7 4.68 -3.50 -2.17
CA ILE A 7 4.71 -3.29 -0.72
C ILE A 7 5.74 -2.22 -0.39
N VAL A 8 5.31 -1.13 0.25
CA VAL A 8 6.17 0.00 0.60
C VAL A 8 6.19 0.21 2.10
N ASP A 9 7.33 -0.03 2.73
CA ASP A 9 7.52 0.16 4.17
C ASP A 9 9.03 0.22 4.41
N ASP A 10 9.49 1.06 5.32
CA ASP A 10 10.92 1.17 5.62
C ASP A 10 11.45 -0.01 6.44
N SER A 11 10.58 -0.80 7.05
CA SER A 11 10.96 -1.98 7.81
C SER A 11 10.93 -3.24 6.93
N ALA A 12 12.07 -3.86 6.76
CA ALA A 12 12.16 -5.13 6.02
C ALA A 12 11.35 -6.23 6.69
N ILE A 13 11.28 -6.22 8.02
CA ILE A 13 10.51 -7.20 8.79
C ILE A 13 9.03 -7.07 8.49
N ILE A 14 8.52 -5.84 8.46
CA ILE A 14 7.11 -5.60 8.16
C ILE A 14 6.79 -5.94 6.71
N ARG A 15 7.67 -5.57 5.77
CA ARG A 15 7.46 -5.95 4.38
C ARG A 15 7.39 -7.47 4.22
N HIS A 16 8.26 -8.19 4.93
CA HIS A 16 8.25 -9.66 4.90
C HIS A 16 6.94 -10.23 5.45
N SER A 17 6.45 -9.67 6.56
CA SER A 17 5.18 -10.09 7.16
C SER A 17 3.99 -9.86 6.23
N ILE A 18 3.96 -8.70 5.57
CA ILE A 18 2.88 -8.38 4.64
C ILE A 18 2.95 -9.29 3.41
N ARG A 19 4.14 -9.52 2.89
CA ARG A 19 4.34 -10.45 1.77
C ARG A 19 3.85 -11.85 2.11
N ALA A 20 4.25 -12.37 3.27
CA ALA A 20 3.83 -13.70 3.71
C ALA A 20 2.30 -13.79 3.86
N CYS A 21 1.68 -12.76 4.43
CA CYS A 21 0.24 -12.68 4.57
C CYS A 21 -0.46 -12.79 3.21
N ILE A 22 0.00 -12.02 2.24
CA ILE A 22 -0.58 -12.00 0.91
C ILE A 22 -0.38 -13.34 0.21
N GLU A 23 0.81 -13.87 0.23
CA GLU A 23 1.15 -15.13 -0.46
C GLU A 23 0.45 -16.33 0.14
N HIS A 24 0.21 -16.33 1.46
CA HIS A 24 -0.46 -17.44 2.12
C HIS A 24 -1.99 -17.40 2.01
N ASN A 25 -2.57 -16.23 1.78
CA ASN A 25 -4.03 -16.06 1.85
C ASN A 25 -4.68 -15.66 0.53
N THR A 26 -3.88 -15.39 -0.50
CA THR A 26 -4.40 -14.97 -1.81
C THR A 26 -3.53 -15.55 -2.92
N ASP A 27 -4.00 -15.42 -4.14
CA ASP A 27 -3.22 -15.73 -5.35
C ASP A 27 -2.59 -14.47 -5.95
N TRP A 28 -2.60 -13.37 -5.21
CA TRP A 28 -1.97 -12.12 -5.65
C TRP A 28 -0.45 -12.29 -5.72
N GLU A 29 0.15 -11.61 -6.69
CA GLU A 29 1.60 -11.59 -6.86
C GLU A 29 2.18 -10.35 -6.20
N VAL A 30 3.15 -10.52 -5.28
CA VAL A 30 3.92 -9.39 -4.78
C VAL A 30 5.00 -9.11 -5.83
N CYS A 31 4.78 -8.06 -6.61
CA CYS A 31 5.67 -7.76 -7.75
C CYS A 31 6.92 -6.97 -7.34
N GLY A 32 6.96 -6.43 -6.13
CA GLY A 32 8.13 -5.71 -5.65
C GLY A 32 7.94 -5.14 -4.26
N GLU A 33 9.01 -4.59 -3.73
CA GLU A 33 9.04 -3.92 -2.43
C GLU A 33 9.83 -2.63 -2.55
N ALA A 34 9.48 -1.64 -1.73
CA ALA A 34 10.18 -0.37 -1.68
C ALA A 34 10.37 0.05 -0.22
N GLU A 35 11.50 0.67 0.09
CA GLU A 35 11.86 1.07 1.45
C GLU A 35 11.53 2.52 1.78
N ASN A 36 11.12 3.30 0.79
CA ASN A 36 10.70 4.68 0.98
C ASN A 36 9.85 5.14 -0.20
N GLY A 37 9.30 6.35 -0.08
CA GLY A 37 8.40 6.88 -1.11
C GLY A 37 9.06 7.12 -2.46
N GLN A 38 10.32 7.53 -2.47
CA GLN A 38 11.03 7.79 -3.73
C GLN A 38 11.22 6.48 -4.53
N VAL A 39 11.67 5.42 -3.85
CA VAL A 39 11.82 4.11 -4.48
C VAL A 39 10.46 3.57 -4.92
N ALA A 40 9.41 3.84 -4.13
CA ALA A 40 8.05 3.42 -4.48
C ALA A 40 7.61 4.05 -5.81
N ILE A 41 7.85 5.33 -6.00
CA ILE A 41 7.49 6.02 -7.24
C ILE A 41 8.21 5.40 -8.43
N GLU A 42 9.51 5.14 -8.29
CA GLU A 42 10.30 4.51 -9.34
C GLU A 42 9.75 3.14 -9.71
N LYS A 43 9.39 2.35 -8.69
CA LYS A 43 8.86 1.00 -8.92
C LYS A 43 7.44 1.00 -9.48
N VAL A 44 6.61 1.96 -9.10
CA VAL A 44 5.28 2.11 -9.69
C VAL A 44 5.40 2.35 -11.21
N ARG A 45 6.34 3.20 -11.61
CA ARG A 45 6.57 3.45 -13.04
C ARG A 45 7.05 2.21 -13.77
N ALA A 46 7.97 1.47 -13.17
CA ALA A 46 8.60 0.29 -13.78
C ALA A 46 7.68 -0.93 -13.80
N LEU A 47 6.95 -1.16 -12.72
CA LEU A 47 6.20 -2.41 -12.51
C LEU A 47 4.71 -2.29 -12.78
N GLN A 48 4.16 -1.09 -12.68
CA GLN A 48 2.73 -0.82 -12.87
C GLN A 48 1.84 -1.76 -12.04
N PRO A 49 1.95 -1.72 -10.70
CA PRO A 49 1.15 -2.60 -9.85
C PRO A 49 -0.32 -2.22 -9.84
N ASP A 50 -1.18 -3.17 -9.52
CA ASP A 50 -2.62 -2.92 -9.37
C ASP A 50 -2.93 -2.26 -8.03
N VAL A 51 -2.18 -2.65 -6.99
CA VAL A 51 -2.33 -2.12 -5.62
C VAL A 51 -0.96 -1.77 -5.06
N VAL A 52 -0.91 -0.69 -4.29
CA VAL A 52 0.29 -0.27 -3.55
C VAL A 52 -0.08 -0.14 -2.08
N THR A 53 0.60 -0.87 -1.20
CA THR A 53 0.48 -0.63 0.24
C THR A 53 1.59 0.33 0.66
N LEU A 54 1.23 1.35 1.43
CA LEU A 54 2.15 2.41 1.83
C LEU A 54 2.19 2.56 3.34
N ASP A 55 3.39 2.59 3.91
CA ASP A 55 3.58 3.04 5.28
C ASP A 55 3.56 4.57 5.28
N TRP A 56 3.06 5.20 6.36
CA TRP A 56 3.02 6.65 6.45
C TRP A 56 4.40 7.24 6.71
N GLN A 57 5.04 6.77 7.78
CA GLN A 57 6.32 7.34 8.23
C GLN A 57 7.50 6.59 7.64
N MET A 58 8.14 7.20 6.66
CA MET A 58 9.31 6.63 6.00
C MET A 58 10.36 7.72 5.79
N PRO A 59 11.65 7.35 5.71
CA PRO A 59 12.69 8.33 5.37
C PRO A 59 12.57 8.80 3.93
N VAL A 60 13.19 9.90 3.60
CA VAL A 60 13.26 10.51 2.28
C VAL A 60 11.92 11.09 1.82
N MET A 61 10.88 10.27 1.78
CA MET A 61 9.54 10.68 1.33
C MET A 61 8.51 9.81 2.06
N ASN A 62 7.59 10.45 2.78
CA ASN A 62 6.56 9.72 3.53
C ASN A 62 5.45 9.19 2.60
N GLY A 63 4.55 8.37 3.18
CA GLY A 63 3.50 7.72 2.42
C GLY A 63 2.49 8.66 1.77
N LEU A 64 2.17 9.79 2.41
CA LEU A 64 1.24 10.76 1.83
C LEU A 64 1.85 11.50 0.65
N GLU A 65 3.11 11.88 0.76
CA GLU A 65 3.85 12.51 -0.32
C GLU A 65 3.96 11.55 -1.53
N ALA A 66 4.31 10.30 -1.25
CA ALA A 66 4.38 9.28 -2.29
C ALA A 66 3.02 9.06 -2.95
N ALA A 67 1.95 9.02 -2.15
CA ALA A 67 0.60 8.79 -2.65
C ALA A 67 0.15 9.89 -3.62
N ARG A 68 0.44 11.13 -3.30
CA ARG A 68 0.10 12.25 -4.19
C ARG A 68 0.76 12.09 -5.56
N GLU A 69 2.03 11.71 -5.56
CA GLU A 69 2.75 11.51 -6.82
C GLU A 69 2.28 10.26 -7.56
N ILE A 70 2.06 9.16 -6.85
CA ILE A 70 1.55 7.93 -7.46
C ILE A 70 0.16 8.16 -8.05
N SER A 71 -0.69 8.92 -7.37
CA SER A 71 -2.02 9.27 -7.87
C SER A 71 -1.94 10.00 -9.21
N ARG A 72 -0.92 10.84 -9.37
CA ARG A 72 -0.70 11.59 -10.60
C ARG A 72 -0.17 10.71 -11.74
N ILE A 73 0.80 9.83 -11.45
CA ILE A 73 1.48 9.03 -12.49
C ILE A 73 0.77 7.71 -12.78
N ALA A 74 -0.01 7.19 -11.83
CA ALA A 74 -0.68 5.90 -11.97
C ALA A 74 -2.08 5.96 -11.34
N PRO A 75 -3.00 6.75 -11.92
CA PRO A 75 -4.33 6.94 -11.33
C PRO A 75 -5.15 5.65 -11.24
N GLY A 76 -4.81 4.62 -11.99
CA GLY A 76 -5.49 3.33 -11.92
C GLY A 76 -5.01 2.43 -10.79
N ALA A 77 -3.90 2.76 -10.13
CA ALA A 77 -3.40 1.95 -9.01
C ALA A 77 -4.20 2.29 -7.74
N THR A 78 -4.63 1.26 -7.02
CA THR A 78 -5.31 1.44 -5.74
C THR A 78 -4.27 1.51 -4.63
N MET A 79 -4.34 2.55 -3.80
CA MET A 79 -3.40 2.74 -2.70
C MET A 79 -4.06 2.48 -1.36
N LEU A 80 -3.37 1.75 -0.49
CA LEU A 80 -3.79 1.47 0.88
C LEU A 80 -2.69 1.96 1.81
N LEU A 81 -3.06 2.77 2.81
CA LEU A 81 -2.10 3.26 3.80
C LEU A 81 -2.14 2.35 5.02
N ILE A 82 -1.00 1.88 5.48
CA ILE A 82 -0.89 1.02 6.65
C ILE A 82 -0.05 1.77 7.69
N THR A 83 -0.64 2.05 8.86
CA THR A 83 0.00 2.92 9.85
C THR A 83 -0.26 2.47 11.27
N LEU A 84 0.64 2.82 12.19
CA LEU A 84 0.46 2.63 13.63
C LEU A 84 -0.45 3.71 14.25
N HIS A 85 -0.63 4.82 13.57
CA HIS A 85 -1.27 6.02 14.12
C HIS A 85 -2.42 6.54 13.27
N ASP A 86 -3.45 5.70 13.08
CA ASP A 86 -4.61 6.18 12.35
C ASP A 86 -5.45 7.11 13.22
N ASN A 87 -5.98 8.17 12.61
CA ASN A 87 -6.90 9.10 13.23
C ASN A 87 -7.71 9.78 12.12
N VAL A 88 -8.73 10.53 12.52
CA VAL A 88 -9.64 11.16 11.54
C VAL A 88 -8.91 12.10 10.60
N LEU A 89 -8.00 12.92 11.13
CA LEU A 89 -7.28 13.88 10.31
C LEU A 89 -6.38 13.17 9.29
N LEU A 90 -5.64 12.15 9.72
CA LEU A 90 -4.79 11.37 8.82
C LEU A 90 -5.63 10.70 7.74
N THR A 91 -6.77 10.14 8.11
CA THR A 91 -7.66 9.49 7.16
C THR A 91 -8.16 10.48 6.09
N GLN A 92 -8.52 11.70 6.51
CA GLN A 92 -8.94 12.74 5.58
C GLN A 92 -7.81 13.14 4.62
N GLU A 93 -6.61 13.32 5.16
CA GLU A 93 -5.44 13.67 4.35
C GLU A 93 -5.08 12.55 3.37
N ALA A 94 -5.19 11.31 3.82
CA ALA A 94 -4.93 10.15 2.98
C ALA A 94 -5.90 10.09 1.80
N HIS A 95 -7.19 10.25 2.05
CA HIS A 95 -8.18 10.27 0.99
C HIS A 95 -7.93 11.42 0.01
N ALA A 96 -7.56 12.59 0.51
CA ALA A 96 -7.23 13.73 -0.34
C ALA A 96 -5.98 13.45 -1.21
N ALA A 97 -5.09 12.59 -0.74
CA ALA A 97 -3.90 12.18 -1.49
C ALA A 97 -4.16 11.06 -2.49
N GLY A 98 -5.38 10.53 -2.54
CA GLY A 98 -5.77 9.45 -3.45
C GLY A 98 -5.74 8.06 -2.84
N ILE A 99 -5.49 7.94 -1.53
CA ILE A 99 -5.48 6.65 -0.83
C ILE A 99 -6.92 6.20 -0.60
N LYS A 100 -7.20 4.95 -0.92
CA LYS A 100 -8.56 4.40 -0.80
C LYS A 100 -8.93 4.06 0.63
N GLU A 101 -8.01 3.46 1.39
CA GLU A 101 -8.26 3.01 2.75
C GLU A 101 -7.04 3.20 3.64
N VAL A 102 -7.29 3.45 4.92
CA VAL A 102 -6.25 3.52 5.95
C VAL A 102 -6.44 2.34 6.88
N LEU A 103 -5.41 1.52 7.04
CA LEU A 103 -5.42 0.33 7.88
C LEU A 103 -4.46 0.50 9.04
N SER A 104 -4.88 0.03 10.24
CA SER A 104 -4.05 0.09 11.44
C SER A 104 -3.13 -1.12 11.52
N LYS A 105 -1.86 -0.89 11.86
CA LYS A 105 -0.90 -1.97 12.11
C LYS A 105 -1.15 -2.69 13.44
N THR A 106 -1.94 -2.09 14.34
CA THR A 106 -2.12 -2.60 15.70
C THR A 106 -3.21 -3.63 15.85
N ASP A 107 -4.20 -3.65 14.94
CA ASP A 107 -5.41 -4.46 15.09
C ASP A 107 -5.56 -5.54 14.03
N GLY A 108 -4.59 -6.46 13.98
CA GLY A 108 -4.69 -7.56 13.04
C GLY A 108 -4.67 -7.09 11.58
N VAL A 109 -3.63 -6.37 11.22
CA VAL A 109 -3.49 -5.80 9.87
C VAL A 109 -3.68 -6.85 8.77
N SER A 110 -3.31 -8.11 9.05
CA SER A 110 -3.44 -9.19 8.08
C SER A 110 -4.88 -9.39 7.63
N ASP A 111 -5.80 -9.47 8.59
CA ASP A 111 -7.23 -9.69 8.29
C ASP A 111 -7.82 -8.50 7.54
N HIS A 112 -7.50 -7.28 7.97
CA HIS A 112 -7.97 -6.07 7.33
C HIS A 112 -7.40 -5.92 5.91
N LEU A 113 -6.13 -6.27 5.74
CA LEU A 113 -5.48 -6.20 4.44
C LEU A 113 -6.14 -7.17 3.45
N ILE A 114 -6.35 -8.41 3.87
CA ILE A 114 -7.00 -9.41 3.01
C ILE A 114 -8.42 -8.98 2.64
N ALA A 115 -9.18 -8.46 3.60
CA ALA A 115 -10.53 -7.95 3.35
C ALA A 115 -10.50 -6.80 2.33
N SER A 116 -9.55 -5.87 2.48
CA SER A 116 -9.41 -4.74 1.55
C SER A 116 -9.04 -5.21 0.14
N LEU A 117 -8.16 -6.20 0.02
CA LEU A 117 -7.78 -6.75 -1.28
C LEU A 117 -8.97 -7.43 -1.95
N LYS A 118 -9.79 -8.14 -1.20
CA LYS A 118 -11.02 -8.75 -1.73
C LYS A 118 -12.01 -7.68 -2.22
N ASN A 119 -12.12 -6.57 -1.51
CA ASN A 119 -12.97 -5.45 -1.94
C ASN A 119 -12.48 -4.83 -3.25
N VAL A 120 -11.17 -4.68 -3.41
CA VAL A 120 -10.60 -4.17 -4.67
C VAL A 120 -10.96 -5.10 -5.82
N THR A 121 -10.84 -6.41 -5.62
CA THR A 121 -11.16 -7.41 -6.64
C THR A 121 -12.64 -7.42 -6.97
N ALA A 122 -13.50 -7.27 -5.96
CA ALA A 122 -14.95 -7.33 -6.12
C ALA A 122 -15.51 -6.17 -6.95
N HIS A 123 -14.80 -5.05 -7.04
CA HIS A 123 -15.23 -3.87 -7.79
C HIS A 123 -14.65 -3.80 -9.19
N ASN A 124 -13.92 -4.82 -9.58
CA ASN A 124 -13.36 -4.93 -10.91
C ASN A 124 -14.13 -5.96 -11.72
#